data_cb47c150a9a993161795311d0663bcb5
#
_entry.id   cb47c150a9a993161795311d0663bcb5
#
_cell.length_a   1.000
_cell.length_b   1.000
_cell.length_c   1.000
_cell.angle_alpha   90.00
_cell.angle_beta   90.00
_cell.angle_gamma   90.00
#
_symmetry.space_group_name_H-M   'P 1'
#
loop_
_entity.id
_entity.type
_entity.pdbx_description
1 polymer ?
#
loop_
_entity_poly.entity_id
_entity_poly.type
_entity_poly.pdbx_seq_one_letter_code
_entity_poly.pdbx_strand_id
1 'polypeptide(L)'
;MALTPHQAKYFALELAKRSASDSLEKYGAVLADAKVDLQPHQVDAALFAFQSPLSKGAILADEVGLGKTIEAGLVLSQLWATDNRRLLIICPAHLRKQWATELEEKFYLPSVVLGSKAFNEQHKAGTLNPFEQKRVVVCSYNFAANRADYVQQTRWDLVVMDEAHRLRNVWKPSAKTARAVADATDGARKLLLTATPLQNNLTELYGLVSIIDPHVFGDLDSFRAQFTRRDSPADLKDLRDRIQHITHRTLRQHVQEYIRFPERVPVT
;
A
#
# COMPACT_ATOMS: atom_id res chain seq x y z
N MET A 1 15.25 -15.72 33.44
CA MET A 1 16.69 -15.78 33.14
C MET A 1 17.25 -14.37 33.23
N ALA A 2 18.26 -14.13 34.07
CA ALA A 2 18.89 -12.81 34.15
C ALA A 2 19.86 -12.66 32.95
N LEU A 3 19.79 -11.53 32.26
CA LEU A 3 20.71 -11.17 31.18
C LEU A 3 22.13 -11.06 31.72
N THR A 4 23.10 -11.64 31.05
CA THR A 4 24.51 -11.41 31.37
C THR A 4 24.90 -9.97 31.01
N PRO A 5 25.94 -9.38 31.66
CA PRO A 5 26.41 -8.01 31.34
C PRO A 5 26.78 -7.85 29.85
N HIS A 6 27.26 -8.93 29.21
CA HIS A 6 27.61 -8.93 27.79
C HIS A 6 26.37 -8.90 26.90
N GLN A 7 25.34 -9.69 27.22
CA GLN A 7 24.05 -9.65 26.52
C GLN A 7 23.35 -8.29 26.71
N ALA A 8 23.37 -7.73 27.91
CA ALA A 8 22.82 -6.41 28.17
C ALA A 8 23.52 -5.32 27.34
N LYS A 9 24.87 -5.38 27.23
CA LYS A 9 25.63 -4.45 26.39
C LYS A 9 25.33 -4.64 24.91
N TYR A 10 25.17 -5.89 24.44
CA TYR A 10 24.81 -6.19 23.07
C TYR A 10 23.42 -5.63 22.72
N PHE A 11 22.42 -5.90 23.55
CA PHE A 11 21.07 -5.36 23.35
C PHE A 11 21.02 -3.82 23.45
N ALA A 12 21.80 -3.22 24.35
CA ALA A 12 21.89 -1.76 24.43
C ALA A 12 22.52 -1.13 23.18
N LEU A 13 23.53 -1.79 22.60
CA LEU A 13 24.15 -1.38 21.35
C LEU A 13 23.19 -1.55 20.16
N GLU A 14 22.44 -2.64 20.10
CA GLU A 14 21.41 -2.86 19.06
C GLU A 14 20.28 -1.81 19.18
N LEU A 15 19.81 -1.52 20.38
CA LEU A 15 18.79 -0.49 20.62
C LEU A 15 19.30 0.94 20.36
N ALA A 16 20.60 1.19 20.52
CA ALA A 16 21.24 2.48 20.27
C ALA A 16 21.66 2.68 18.82
N LYS A 17 21.66 1.63 18.00
CA LYS A 17 21.94 1.75 16.56
C LYS A 17 20.86 2.63 15.91
N ARG A 18 21.17 3.90 15.72
CA ARG A 18 20.41 4.82 14.85
C ARG A 18 20.76 4.51 13.40
N SER A 19 20.28 3.39 12.88
CA SER A 19 20.33 3.15 11.45
C SER A 19 19.33 4.04 10.72
N ALA A 20 19.68 4.49 9.52
CA ALA A 20 18.75 5.21 8.66
C ALA A 20 17.46 4.37 8.46
N SER A 21 16.32 5.04 8.26
CA SER A 21 15.01 4.36 8.15
C SER A 21 14.91 3.39 6.98
N ASP A 22 15.83 3.46 6.03
CA ASP A 22 15.97 2.69 4.80
C ASP A 22 17.09 1.63 4.86
N SER A 23 17.71 1.39 6.03
CA SER A 23 18.79 0.41 6.11
C SER A 23 18.26 -1.03 6.05
N LEU A 24 18.92 -1.87 5.23
CA LEU A 24 18.66 -3.31 5.08
C LEU A 24 18.66 -4.07 6.42
N GLU A 25 19.42 -3.61 7.41
CA GLU A 25 19.52 -4.24 8.73
C GLU A 25 18.21 -4.14 9.54
N LYS A 26 17.45 -3.03 9.40
CA LYS A 26 16.12 -2.91 10.02
C LYS A 26 15.08 -3.82 9.38
N TYR A 27 15.19 -4.01 8.08
CA TYR A 27 14.33 -4.96 7.36
C TYR A 27 14.60 -6.39 7.77
N GLY A 28 15.85 -6.74 8.03
CA GLY A 28 16.23 -8.09 8.47
C GLY A 28 15.49 -8.53 9.73
N ALA A 29 15.27 -7.63 10.70
CA ALA A 29 14.53 -7.95 11.92
C ALA A 29 13.04 -8.19 11.65
N VAL A 30 12.40 -7.34 10.83
CA VAL A 30 10.97 -7.48 10.47
C VAL A 30 10.73 -8.73 9.61
N LEU A 31 11.69 -9.06 8.72
CA LEU A 31 11.64 -10.25 7.89
C LEU A 31 11.77 -11.54 8.72
N ALA A 32 12.57 -11.51 9.79
CA ALA A 32 12.76 -12.65 10.68
C ALA A 32 11.54 -12.93 11.58
N ASP A 33 10.77 -11.90 11.92
CA ASP A 33 9.59 -12.02 12.78
C ASP A 33 8.32 -12.42 12.01
N ALA A 34 8.30 -12.25 10.69
CA ALA A 34 7.15 -12.63 9.87
C ALA A 34 7.05 -14.16 9.74
N LYS A 35 5.87 -14.74 10.07
CA LYS A 35 5.57 -16.17 9.86
C LYS A 35 5.22 -16.46 8.40
N VAL A 36 6.06 -16.06 7.48
CA VAL A 36 5.83 -16.23 6.04
C VAL A 36 7.10 -16.67 5.36
N ASP A 37 7.03 -17.66 4.47
CA ASP A 37 8.09 -17.95 3.51
C ASP A 37 8.16 -16.80 2.51
N LEU A 38 9.07 -15.87 2.78
CA LEU A 38 9.24 -14.66 1.98
C LEU A 38 9.94 -14.99 0.66
N GLN A 39 9.37 -14.51 -0.42
CA GLN A 39 9.96 -14.63 -1.73
C GLN A 39 10.79 -13.37 -2.08
N PRO A 40 11.90 -13.50 -2.83
CA PRO A 40 12.77 -12.36 -3.15
C PRO A 40 12.03 -11.16 -3.74
N HIS A 41 11.11 -11.39 -4.69
CA HIS A 41 10.35 -10.31 -5.31
C HIS A 41 9.45 -9.54 -4.32
N GLN A 42 8.94 -10.20 -3.27
CA GLN A 42 8.12 -9.54 -2.24
C GLN A 42 8.96 -8.58 -1.40
N VAL A 43 10.19 -8.98 -1.10
CA VAL A 43 11.16 -8.13 -0.39
C VAL A 43 11.55 -6.93 -1.28
N ASP A 44 11.83 -7.18 -2.56
CA ASP A 44 12.17 -6.12 -3.53
C ASP A 44 11.03 -5.11 -3.68
N ALA A 45 9.78 -5.57 -3.77
CA ALA A 45 8.60 -4.70 -3.82
C ALA A 45 8.44 -3.86 -2.54
N ALA A 46 8.65 -4.46 -1.36
CA ALA A 46 8.60 -3.74 -0.09
C ALA A 46 9.72 -2.70 0.00
N LEU A 47 10.96 -3.05 -0.38
CA LEU A 47 12.09 -2.13 -0.44
C LEU A 47 11.81 -0.96 -1.38
N PHE A 48 11.27 -1.24 -2.58
CA PHE A 48 10.88 -0.21 -3.53
C PHE A 48 9.91 0.80 -2.91
N ALA A 49 8.92 0.34 -2.16
CA ALA A 49 7.96 1.21 -1.49
C ALA A 49 8.60 2.17 -0.48
N PHE A 50 9.81 1.86 0.02
CA PHE A 50 10.55 2.71 0.96
C PHE A 50 11.62 3.59 0.29
N GLN A 51 12.16 3.20 -0.87
CA GLN A 51 13.37 3.77 -1.48
C GLN A 51 13.26 5.24 -1.87
N SER A 52 12.07 5.80 -1.97
CA SER A 52 11.93 7.22 -2.28
C SER A 52 11.38 8.01 -1.10
N PRO A 53 12.23 8.68 -0.30
CA PRO A 53 11.79 9.57 0.78
C PRO A 53 11.01 10.78 0.24
N LEU A 54 11.19 11.13 -1.03
CA LEU A 54 10.47 12.19 -1.73
C LEU A 54 9.16 11.71 -2.36
N SER A 55 8.96 10.40 -2.47
CA SER A 55 7.75 9.83 -3.04
C SER A 55 6.58 9.93 -2.05
N LYS A 56 5.48 10.48 -2.53
CA LYS A 56 4.21 10.49 -1.80
C LYS A 56 3.56 9.10 -1.74
N GLY A 57 4.17 8.10 -2.35
CA GLY A 57 3.70 6.72 -2.34
C GLY A 57 4.24 5.86 -3.48
N ALA A 58 3.69 4.64 -3.61
CA ALA A 58 4.07 3.69 -4.64
C ALA A 58 2.86 2.89 -5.15
N ILE A 59 2.99 2.34 -6.36
CA ILE A 59 2.06 1.38 -6.96
C ILE A 59 2.79 0.03 -7.02
N LEU A 60 2.30 -0.97 -6.30
CA LEU A 60 2.73 -2.36 -6.45
C LEU A 60 1.78 -3.06 -7.43
N ALA A 61 2.31 -3.31 -8.63
CA ALA A 61 1.56 -3.78 -9.78
C ALA A 61 1.86 -5.24 -10.15
N ASP A 62 2.28 -6.04 -9.18
CA ASP A 62 2.62 -7.44 -9.33
C ASP A 62 1.42 -8.27 -9.76
N GLU A 63 1.63 -9.33 -10.55
CA GLU A 63 0.57 -10.20 -11.03
C GLU A 63 -0.20 -10.86 -9.89
N VAL A 64 -1.43 -11.29 -10.19
CA VAL A 64 -2.28 -11.99 -9.21
C VAL A 64 -1.58 -13.24 -8.68
N GLY A 65 -1.58 -13.42 -7.35
CA GLY A 65 -1.00 -14.61 -6.70
C GLY A 65 0.50 -14.48 -6.38
N LEU A 66 1.14 -13.34 -6.65
CA LEU A 66 2.53 -13.09 -6.23
C LEU A 66 2.66 -12.59 -4.78
N GLY A 67 1.54 -12.30 -4.13
CA GLY A 67 1.54 -11.99 -2.69
C GLY A 67 1.59 -10.49 -2.36
N LYS A 68 0.91 -9.63 -3.12
CA LYS A 68 0.80 -8.19 -2.82
C LYS A 68 0.40 -7.88 -1.38
N THR A 69 -0.44 -8.71 -0.77
CA THR A 69 -0.77 -8.60 0.66
C THR A 69 0.45 -8.78 1.55
N ILE A 70 1.37 -9.68 1.18
CA ILE A 70 2.62 -9.90 1.90
C ILE A 70 3.55 -8.69 1.72
N GLU A 71 3.69 -8.19 0.51
CA GLU A 71 4.48 -6.99 0.21
C GLU A 71 4.02 -5.79 1.04
N ALA A 72 2.71 -5.52 1.05
CA ALA A 72 2.13 -4.46 1.87
C ALA A 72 2.25 -4.74 3.38
N GLY A 73 2.10 -6.00 3.80
CA GLY A 73 2.30 -6.43 5.18
C GLY A 73 3.71 -6.14 5.69
N LEU A 74 4.74 -6.38 4.88
CA LEU A 74 6.12 -6.02 5.19
C LEU A 74 6.30 -4.52 5.38
N VAL A 75 5.70 -3.71 4.48
CA VAL A 75 5.73 -2.24 4.60
C VAL A 75 5.04 -1.77 5.89
N LEU A 76 3.87 -2.32 6.19
CA LEU A 76 3.12 -1.98 7.40
C LEU A 76 3.87 -2.38 8.67
N SER A 77 4.49 -3.57 8.69
CA SER A 77 5.28 -4.08 9.82
C SER A 77 6.48 -3.19 10.10
N GLN A 78 7.20 -2.76 9.06
CA GLN A 78 8.33 -1.86 9.20
C GLN A 78 7.91 -0.49 9.76
N LEU A 79 6.83 0.10 9.25
CA LEU A 79 6.30 1.35 9.79
C LEU A 79 5.87 1.20 11.25
N TRP A 80 5.20 0.10 11.58
CA TRP A 80 4.78 -0.20 12.94
C TRP A 80 5.96 -0.32 13.90
N ALA A 81 7.04 -0.99 13.48
CA ALA A 81 8.27 -1.14 14.25
C ALA A 81 9.00 0.19 14.49
N THR A 82 8.82 1.18 13.60
CA THR A 82 9.38 2.53 13.70
C THR A 82 8.42 3.55 14.32
N ASP A 83 7.38 3.08 15.03
CA ASP A 83 6.36 3.88 15.74
C ASP A 83 5.43 4.72 14.82
N ASN A 84 5.41 4.45 13.52
CA ASN A 84 4.45 5.02 12.57
C ASN A 84 3.19 4.14 12.57
N ARG A 85 2.24 4.41 13.48
CA ARG A 85 1.13 3.50 13.80
C ARG A 85 -0.23 3.95 13.28
N ARG A 86 -0.31 5.10 12.62
CA ARG A 86 -1.55 5.56 11.98
C ARG A 86 -1.65 4.98 10.57
N LEU A 87 -2.06 3.71 10.51
CA LEU A 87 -2.08 2.91 9.30
C LEU A 87 -3.51 2.59 8.89
N LEU A 88 -3.87 2.89 7.64
CA LEU A 88 -5.19 2.65 7.07
C LEU A 88 -5.09 1.70 5.88
N ILE A 89 -5.95 0.69 5.85
CA ILE A 89 -6.15 -0.18 4.68
C ILE A 89 -7.56 0.03 4.15
N ILE A 90 -7.66 0.44 2.89
CA ILE A 90 -8.92 0.56 2.16
C ILE A 90 -8.95 -0.54 1.10
N CYS A 91 -9.90 -1.47 1.24
CA CYS A 91 -9.98 -2.65 0.38
C CYS A 91 -11.45 -2.95 -0.04
N PRO A 92 -11.69 -3.87 -0.98
CA PRO A 92 -13.01 -4.41 -1.23
C PRO A 92 -13.68 -4.95 0.04
N ALA A 93 -15.00 -4.76 0.17
CA ALA A 93 -15.72 -5.09 1.40
C ALA A 93 -15.56 -6.55 1.84
N HIS A 94 -15.45 -7.50 0.91
CA HIS A 94 -15.28 -8.93 1.19
C HIS A 94 -13.85 -9.29 1.66
N LEU A 95 -12.84 -8.47 1.37
CA LEU A 95 -11.45 -8.73 1.76
C LEU A 95 -11.09 -8.18 3.15
N ARG A 96 -11.94 -7.38 3.77
CA ARG A 96 -11.63 -6.74 5.07
C ARG A 96 -11.25 -7.72 6.17
N LYS A 97 -12.00 -8.83 6.29
CA LYS A 97 -11.72 -9.85 7.30
C LYS A 97 -10.41 -10.60 6.99
N GLN A 98 -10.21 -10.92 5.71
CA GLN A 98 -8.97 -11.56 5.26
C GLN A 98 -7.76 -10.69 5.59
N TRP A 99 -7.81 -9.39 5.29
CA TRP A 99 -6.75 -8.45 5.65
C TRP A 99 -6.46 -8.45 7.15
N ALA A 100 -7.50 -8.37 7.99
CA ALA A 100 -7.33 -8.39 9.44
C ALA A 100 -6.68 -9.69 9.92
N THR A 101 -7.14 -10.85 9.42
CA THR A 101 -6.57 -12.15 9.75
C THR A 101 -5.11 -12.26 9.31
N GLU A 102 -4.79 -11.87 8.06
CA GLU A 102 -3.42 -11.95 7.56
C GLU A 102 -2.45 -11.03 8.32
N LEU A 103 -2.89 -9.83 8.70
CA LEU A 103 -2.08 -8.92 9.52
C LEU A 103 -1.76 -9.53 10.90
N GLU A 104 -2.74 -10.15 11.55
CA GLU A 104 -2.57 -10.73 12.87
C GLU A 104 -1.74 -12.03 12.84
N GLU A 105 -2.08 -12.95 11.92
CA GLU A 105 -1.46 -14.29 11.86
C GLU A 105 -0.04 -14.28 11.28
N LYS A 106 0.19 -13.44 10.27
CA LYS A 106 1.47 -13.41 9.53
C LYS A 106 2.44 -12.36 10.02
N PHE A 107 1.93 -11.22 10.50
CA PHE A 107 2.73 -10.05 10.83
C PHE A 107 2.61 -9.60 12.28
N TYR A 108 1.77 -10.27 13.09
CA TYR A 108 1.49 -9.88 14.49
C TYR A 108 1.06 -8.41 14.65
N LEU A 109 0.48 -7.83 13.61
CA LEU A 109 -0.02 -6.47 13.63
C LEU A 109 -1.44 -6.43 14.18
N PRO A 110 -1.69 -5.71 15.28
CA PRO A 110 -3.04 -5.55 15.79
C PRO A 110 -3.88 -4.76 14.79
N SER A 111 -4.98 -5.32 14.37
CA SER A 111 -5.88 -4.70 13.39
C SER A 111 -7.31 -4.53 13.92
N VAL A 112 -8.09 -3.70 13.24
CA VAL A 112 -9.52 -3.52 13.49
C VAL A 112 -10.27 -3.33 12.18
N VAL A 113 -11.32 -4.12 11.97
CA VAL A 113 -12.23 -3.92 10.85
C VAL A 113 -13.27 -2.88 11.23
N LEU A 114 -13.14 -1.68 10.67
CA LEU A 114 -14.06 -0.59 10.91
C LEU A 114 -15.14 -0.57 9.82
N GLY A 115 -16.39 -0.71 10.25
CA GLY A 115 -17.58 -0.60 9.41
C GLY A 115 -18.65 0.18 10.13
N SER A 116 -19.82 0.40 9.49
CA SER A 116 -20.84 1.30 10.02
C SER A 116 -21.32 0.92 11.43
N LYS A 117 -21.45 -0.37 11.73
CA LYS A 117 -21.88 -0.83 13.07
C LYS A 117 -20.82 -0.48 14.13
N ALA A 118 -19.58 -0.92 13.94
CA ALA A 118 -18.49 -0.67 14.89
C ALA A 118 -18.21 0.83 15.05
N PHE A 119 -18.26 1.58 13.97
CA PHE A 119 -18.12 3.04 14.01
C PHE A 119 -19.18 3.71 14.88
N ASN A 120 -20.46 3.36 14.64
CA ASN A 120 -21.58 3.96 15.38
C ASN A 120 -21.56 3.58 16.85
N GLU A 121 -21.16 2.36 17.19
CA GLU A 121 -21.01 1.89 18.58
C GLU A 121 -19.92 2.67 19.31
N GLN A 122 -18.74 2.85 18.69
CA GLN A 122 -17.64 3.62 19.28
C GLN A 122 -18.00 5.10 19.40
N HIS A 123 -18.65 5.67 18.39
CA HIS A 123 -19.06 7.07 18.42
C HIS A 123 -20.12 7.33 19.53
N LYS A 124 -21.08 6.41 19.70
CA LYS A 124 -22.06 6.46 20.81
C LYS A 124 -21.40 6.27 22.18
N ALA A 125 -20.30 5.53 22.25
CA ALA A 125 -19.50 5.37 23.47
C ALA A 125 -18.60 6.55 23.78
N GLY A 126 -18.68 7.65 23.00
CA GLY A 126 -17.93 8.89 23.24
C GLY A 126 -16.61 9.01 22.46
N THR A 127 -16.27 8.09 21.58
CA THR A 127 -15.10 8.23 20.72
C THR A 127 -15.36 9.29 19.65
N LEU A 128 -14.62 10.39 19.68
CA LEU A 128 -14.78 11.50 18.73
C LEU A 128 -14.51 11.07 17.29
N ASN A 129 -13.39 10.40 17.07
CA ASN A 129 -13.04 9.85 15.76
C ASN A 129 -12.63 8.37 15.88
N PRO A 130 -13.51 7.42 15.50
CA PRO A 130 -13.22 5.99 15.53
C PRO A 130 -12.10 5.53 14.59
N PHE A 131 -11.59 6.37 13.69
CA PHE A 131 -10.41 6.09 12.89
C PHE A 131 -9.10 6.30 13.67
N GLU A 132 -9.10 7.12 14.73
CA GLU A 132 -7.93 7.36 15.56
C GLU A 132 -7.72 6.20 16.56
N GLN A 133 -7.08 5.14 16.11
CA GLN A 133 -6.82 3.94 16.91
C GLN A 133 -5.34 3.56 16.91
N LYS A 134 -4.91 2.88 17.97
CA LYS A 134 -3.58 2.26 18.07
C LYS A 134 -3.59 0.85 17.44
N ARG A 135 -4.19 0.72 16.27
CA ARG A 135 -4.32 -0.51 15.49
C ARG A 135 -4.36 -0.15 14.01
N VAL A 136 -3.99 -1.09 13.16
CA VAL A 136 -4.19 -0.93 11.71
C VAL A 136 -5.69 -0.92 11.43
N VAL A 137 -6.21 0.17 10.89
CA VAL A 137 -7.63 0.30 10.55
C VAL A 137 -7.88 -0.30 9.17
N VAL A 138 -8.80 -1.25 9.07
CA VAL A 138 -9.20 -1.88 7.81
C VAL A 138 -10.65 -1.51 7.50
N CYS A 139 -10.90 -0.88 6.36
CA CYS A 139 -12.26 -0.49 5.96
C CYS A 139 -12.52 -0.70 4.47
N SER A 140 -13.76 -0.52 4.04
CA SER A 140 -14.10 -0.59 2.61
C SER A 140 -14.09 0.78 1.95
N TYR A 141 -13.92 0.82 0.62
CA TYR A 141 -13.98 2.04 -0.19
C TYR A 141 -15.23 2.88 0.06
N ASN A 142 -16.42 2.22 0.03
CA ASN A 142 -17.68 2.92 0.26
C ASN A 142 -17.78 3.46 1.69
N PHE A 143 -17.27 2.72 2.67
CA PHE A 143 -17.28 3.18 4.06
C PHE A 143 -16.34 4.36 4.26
N ALA A 144 -15.11 4.30 3.72
CA ALA A 144 -14.17 5.41 3.76
C ALA A 144 -14.74 6.67 3.09
N ALA A 145 -15.33 6.53 1.89
CA ALA A 145 -15.98 7.64 1.18
C ALA A 145 -17.15 8.26 1.97
N ASN A 146 -17.99 7.42 2.60
CA ASN A 146 -19.12 7.89 3.41
C ASN A 146 -18.71 8.52 4.76
N ARG A 147 -17.45 8.37 5.14
CA ARG A 147 -16.84 8.92 6.36
C ARG A 147 -15.59 9.74 6.03
N ALA A 148 -15.56 10.35 4.85
CA ALA A 148 -14.42 11.11 4.33
C ALA A 148 -13.91 12.15 5.33
N ASP A 149 -14.82 12.88 5.99
CA ASP A 149 -14.47 13.90 6.99
C ASP A 149 -13.65 13.34 8.16
N TYR A 150 -14.01 12.15 8.65
CA TYR A 150 -13.29 11.48 9.73
C TYR A 150 -11.94 10.91 9.27
N VAL A 151 -11.89 10.37 8.05
CA VAL A 151 -10.64 9.89 7.44
C VAL A 151 -9.66 11.05 7.28
N GLN A 152 -10.13 12.20 6.77
CA GLN A 152 -9.32 13.39 6.52
C GLN A 152 -8.79 14.04 7.80
N GLN A 153 -9.55 13.98 8.90
CA GLN A 153 -9.11 14.49 10.21
C GLN A 153 -7.96 13.68 10.82
N THR A 154 -7.76 12.46 10.37
CA THR A 154 -6.68 11.59 10.87
C THR A 154 -5.42 11.79 10.06
N ARG A 155 -4.30 12.14 10.72
CA ARG A 155 -3.01 12.22 10.06
C ARG A 155 -2.43 10.81 9.87
N TRP A 156 -2.58 10.26 8.67
CA TRP A 156 -2.12 8.92 8.34
C TRP A 156 -0.62 8.89 8.03
N ASP A 157 0.09 7.89 8.55
CA ASP A 157 1.49 7.60 8.21
C ASP A 157 1.56 6.83 6.88
N LEU A 158 0.58 5.94 6.65
CA LEU A 158 0.40 5.22 5.39
C LEU A 158 -1.07 4.88 5.15
N VAL A 159 -1.51 5.03 3.91
CA VAL A 159 -2.80 4.51 3.42
C VAL A 159 -2.53 3.47 2.34
N VAL A 160 -2.88 2.21 2.61
CA VAL A 160 -2.85 1.12 1.64
C VAL A 160 -4.21 1.04 0.95
N MET A 161 -4.22 1.01 -0.37
CA MET A 161 -5.43 0.90 -1.19
C MET A 161 -5.35 -0.38 -2.02
N ASP A 162 -6.05 -1.42 -1.57
CA ASP A 162 -6.06 -2.72 -2.26
C ASP A 162 -7.09 -2.76 -3.38
N GLU A 163 -6.79 -3.48 -4.45
CA GLU A 163 -7.54 -3.46 -5.71
C GLU A 163 -7.74 -2.03 -6.24
N ALA A 164 -6.64 -1.27 -6.23
CA ALA A 164 -6.63 0.16 -6.55
C ALA A 164 -7.11 0.50 -7.97
N HIS A 165 -7.22 -0.49 -8.87
CA HIS A 165 -7.86 -0.32 -10.18
C HIS A 165 -9.28 0.26 -10.10
N ARG A 166 -9.95 0.15 -8.94
CA ARG A 166 -11.24 0.78 -8.66
C ARG A 166 -11.19 2.31 -8.66
N LEU A 167 -10.01 2.89 -8.46
CA LEU A 167 -9.77 4.32 -8.38
C LEU A 167 -9.28 4.93 -9.70
N ARG A 168 -8.94 4.12 -10.71
CA ARG A 168 -8.32 4.54 -11.97
C ARG A 168 -9.06 5.66 -12.73
N ASN A 169 -10.36 5.80 -12.48
CA ASN A 169 -11.20 6.85 -13.09
C ASN A 169 -11.43 8.06 -12.17
N VAL A 170 -10.60 8.30 -11.16
CA VAL A 170 -10.75 9.38 -10.16
C VAL A 170 -10.96 10.75 -10.80
N TRP A 171 -10.39 10.98 -11.97
CA TRP A 171 -10.53 12.21 -12.75
C TRP A 171 -11.95 12.44 -13.33
N LYS A 172 -12.81 11.39 -13.38
CA LYS A 172 -14.18 11.52 -13.87
C LYS A 172 -15.11 12.11 -12.79
N PRO A 173 -15.96 13.10 -13.10
CA PRO A 173 -16.94 13.63 -12.14
C PRO A 173 -17.88 12.56 -11.57
N SER A 174 -18.18 11.52 -12.36
CA SER A 174 -19.04 10.40 -11.96
C SER A 174 -18.41 9.46 -10.92
N ALA A 175 -17.09 9.46 -10.77
CA ALA A 175 -16.35 8.57 -9.85
C ALA A 175 -16.37 9.09 -8.40
N LYS A 176 -17.56 9.32 -7.84
CA LYS A 176 -17.76 9.96 -6.54
C LYS A 176 -16.99 9.29 -5.41
N THR A 177 -17.06 7.95 -5.31
CA THR A 177 -16.35 7.19 -4.27
C THR A 177 -14.82 7.32 -4.40
N ALA A 178 -14.30 7.24 -5.63
CA ALA A 178 -12.86 7.36 -5.87
C ALA A 178 -12.34 8.75 -5.50
N ARG A 179 -13.06 9.79 -5.88
CA ARG A 179 -12.73 11.18 -5.54
C ARG A 179 -12.79 11.42 -4.04
N ALA A 180 -13.88 11.03 -3.38
CA ALA A 180 -14.01 11.18 -1.93
C ALA A 180 -12.89 10.48 -1.15
N VAL A 181 -12.45 9.29 -1.59
CA VAL A 181 -11.33 8.58 -0.97
C VAL A 181 -10.01 9.28 -1.25
N ALA A 182 -9.77 9.73 -2.48
CA ALA A 182 -8.56 10.47 -2.84
C ALA A 182 -8.43 11.76 -2.03
N ASP A 183 -9.51 12.55 -1.97
CA ASP A 183 -9.56 13.82 -1.23
C ASP A 183 -9.39 13.59 0.30
N ALA A 184 -10.06 12.56 0.85
CA ALA A 184 -9.97 12.24 2.28
C ALA A 184 -8.58 11.73 2.71
N THR A 185 -7.79 11.23 1.79
CA THR A 185 -6.43 10.73 2.04
C THR A 185 -5.35 11.65 1.48
N ASP A 186 -5.71 12.87 1.09
CA ASP A 186 -4.72 13.83 0.61
C ASP A 186 -3.67 14.13 1.69
N GLY A 187 -2.44 14.37 1.25
CA GLY A 187 -1.29 14.57 2.15
C GLY A 187 -0.75 13.29 2.84
N ALA A 188 -1.48 12.18 2.84
CA ALA A 188 -0.96 10.91 3.35
C ALA A 188 -0.06 10.21 2.32
N ARG A 189 0.95 9.47 2.79
CA ARG A 189 1.69 8.53 1.95
C ARG A 189 0.77 7.39 1.53
N LYS A 190 0.82 6.96 0.27
CA LYS A 190 -0.11 5.98 -0.28
C LYS A 190 0.63 4.77 -0.86
N LEU A 191 0.08 3.58 -0.65
CA LEU A 191 0.53 2.34 -1.28
C LEU A 191 -0.65 1.72 -2.02
N LEU A 192 -0.61 1.78 -3.36
CA LEU A 192 -1.65 1.24 -4.22
C LEU A 192 -1.29 -0.18 -4.64
N LEU A 193 -2.17 -1.14 -4.37
CA LEU A 193 -2.00 -2.53 -4.77
C LEU A 193 -2.96 -2.85 -5.92
N THR A 194 -2.44 -3.30 -7.05
CA THR A 194 -3.27 -3.69 -8.19
C THR A 194 -2.53 -4.64 -9.11
N ALA A 195 -3.20 -5.64 -9.64
CA ALA A 195 -2.63 -6.50 -10.69
C ALA A 195 -2.76 -5.88 -12.09
N THR A 196 -3.61 -4.87 -12.25
CA THR A 196 -3.96 -4.26 -13.53
C THR A 196 -3.90 -2.74 -13.46
N PRO A 197 -2.68 -2.15 -13.38
CA PRO A 197 -2.52 -0.70 -13.30
C PRO A 197 -2.99 0.00 -14.59
N LEU A 198 -2.92 -0.72 -15.70
CA LEU A 198 -3.38 -0.30 -17.02
C LEU A 198 -4.21 -1.42 -17.65
N GLN A 199 -5.44 -1.17 -18.03
CA GLN A 199 -6.33 -2.14 -18.64
C GLN A 199 -6.79 -1.69 -20.03
N ASN A 200 -7.35 -0.49 -20.16
CA ASN A 200 -7.98 -0.04 -21.39
C ASN A 200 -7.24 1.14 -22.05
N ASN A 201 -6.77 2.10 -21.27
CA ASN A 201 -6.10 3.28 -21.81
C ASN A 201 -5.15 3.94 -20.79
N LEU A 202 -4.24 4.76 -21.29
CA LEU A 202 -3.24 5.44 -20.46
C LEU A 202 -3.85 6.41 -19.43
N THR A 203 -5.08 6.91 -19.63
CA THR A 203 -5.75 7.77 -18.66
C THR A 203 -6.14 7.06 -17.37
N GLU A 204 -6.20 5.71 -17.38
CA GLU A 204 -6.35 4.91 -16.14
C GLU A 204 -5.09 4.97 -15.28
N LEU A 205 -3.92 4.89 -15.91
CA LEU A 205 -2.63 5.06 -15.23
C LEU A 205 -2.49 6.49 -14.68
N TYR A 206 -2.86 7.50 -15.49
CA TYR A 206 -2.94 8.88 -15.02
C TYR A 206 -3.75 8.98 -13.72
N GLY A 207 -4.94 8.37 -13.68
CA GLY A 207 -5.80 8.39 -12.49
C GLY A 207 -5.15 7.77 -11.26
N LEU A 208 -4.42 6.65 -11.40
CA LEU A 208 -3.74 6.02 -10.27
C LEU A 208 -2.54 6.85 -9.79
N VAL A 209 -1.73 7.35 -10.71
CA VAL A 209 -0.56 8.17 -10.38
C VAL A 209 -0.98 9.49 -9.75
N SER A 210 -2.06 10.13 -10.22
CA SER A 210 -2.57 11.39 -9.66
C SER A 210 -3.06 11.26 -8.22
N ILE A 211 -3.50 10.07 -7.79
CA ILE A 211 -3.84 9.79 -6.38
C ILE A 211 -2.59 9.84 -5.50
N ILE A 212 -1.45 9.37 -6.00
CA ILE A 212 -0.17 9.40 -5.28
C ILE A 212 0.40 10.81 -5.31
N ASP A 213 0.62 11.33 -6.50
CA ASP A 213 1.14 12.66 -6.72
C ASP A 213 0.55 13.31 -7.99
N PRO A 214 -0.31 14.32 -7.86
CA PRO A 214 -0.92 15.01 -9.00
C PRO A 214 0.09 15.78 -9.85
N HIS A 215 1.30 16.04 -9.34
CA HIS A 215 2.30 16.83 -10.06
C HIS A 215 3.13 16.02 -11.06
N VAL A 216 3.11 14.68 -10.99
CA VAL A 216 3.90 13.81 -11.88
C VAL A 216 3.57 14.02 -13.36
N PHE A 217 2.29 14.16 -13.65
CA PHE A 217 1.77 14.33 -15.01
C PHE A 217 1.14 15.70 -15.28
N GLY A 218 0.94 16.51 -14.24
CA GLY A 218 0.18 17.76 -14.36
C GLY A 218 -1.31 17.50 -14.62
N ASP A 219 -1.96 18.36 -15.39
CA ASP A 219 -3.38 18.23 -15.71
C ASP A 219 -3.67 17.17 -16.77
N LEU A 220 -4.93 16.70 -16.79
CA LEU A 220 -5.37 15.61 -17.65
C LEU A 220 -5.26 15.95 -19.16
N ASP A 221 -5.49 17.20 -19.53
CA ASP A 221 -5.51 17.59 -20.94
C ASP A 221 -4.08 17.66 -21.50
N SER A 222 -3.13 18.13 -20.71
CA SER A 222 -1.68 18.07 -21.01
C SER A 222 -1.22 16.61 -21.13
N PHE A 223 -1.60 15.75 -20.19
CA PHE A 223 -1.29 14.33 -20.26
C PHE A 223 -1.83 13.67 -21.53
N ARG A 224 -3.09 13.94 -21.88
CA ARG A 224 -3.71 13.40 -23.10
C ARG A 224 -3.03 13.90 -24.37
N ALA A 225 -2.71 15.18 -24.40
CA ALA A 225 -2.04 15.77 -25.55
C ALA A 225 -0.68 15.14 -25.80
N GLN A 226 0.06 14.83 -24.74
CA GLN A 226 1.39 14.25 -24.79
C GLN A 226 1.37 12.75 -25.05
N PHE A 227 0.57 11.97 -24.31
CA PHE A 227 0.72 10.52 -24.26
C PHE A 227 -0.41 9.74 -24.94
N THR A 228 -1.58 10.34 -25.24
CA THR A 228 -2.69 9.59 -25.86
C THR A 228 -2.97 9.93 -27.29
N ARG A 229 -2.41 11.02 -27.81
CA ARG A 229 -2.64 11.46 -29.20
C ARG A 229 -1.51 11.09 -30.15
N ARG A 230 -0.36 10.66 -29.64
CA ARG A 230 0.80 10.28 -30.43
C ARG A 230 1.40 9.00 -29.87
N ASP A 231 1.35 7.93 -30.66
CA ASP A 231 2.07 6.67 -30.35
C ASP A 231 3.55 6.80 -30.74
N SER A 232 4.22 7.83 -30.21
CA SER A 232 5.66 8.01 -30.44
C SER A 232 6.44 7.14 -29.44
N PRO A 233 7.46 6.38 -29.90
CA PRO A 233 8.34 5.65 -29.01
C PRO A 233 9.04 6.54 -27.96
N ALA A 234 9.29 7.82 -28.31
CA ALA A 234 9.87 8.79 -27.39
C ALA A 234 8.91 9.16 -26.26
N ASP A 235 7.61 9.33 -26.56
CA ASP A 235 6.59 9.65 -25.55
C ASP A 235 6.37 8.47 -24.58
N LEU A 236 6.40 7.23 -25.09
CA LEU A 236 6.33 6.02 -24.26
C LEU A 236 7.55 5.84 -23.36
N LYS A 237 8.73 6.24 -23.83
CA LYS A 237 9.95 6.25 -23.01
C LYS A 237 9.84 7.28 -21.88
N ASP A 238 9.46 8.51 -22.19
CA ASP A 238 9.26 9.58 -21.22
C ASP A 238 8.20 9.18 -20.16
N LEU A 239 7.11 8.57 -20.58
CA LEU A 239 6.09 8.03 -19.69
C LEU A 239 6.69 6.99 -18.72
N ARG A 240 7.47 6.04 -19.24
CA ARG A 240 8.13 5.00 -18.45
C ARG A 240 9.10 5.61 -17.45
N ASP A 241 9.93 6.56 -17.88
CA ASP A 241 10.93 7.20 -17.05
C ASP A 241 10.28 7.99 -15.90
N ARG A 242 9.09 8.59 -16.11
CA ARG A 242 8.33 9.28 -15.05
C ARG A 242 7.72 8.33 -14.03
N ILE A 243 7.25 7.15 -14.44
CA ILE A 243 6.57 6.23 -13.53
C ILE A 243 7.47 5.19 -12.88
N GLN A 244 8.69 4.97 -13.37
CA GLN A 244 9.62 3.94 -12.87
C GLN A 244 9.94 4.10 -11.37
N HIS A 245 9.87 5.32 -10.84
CA HIS A 245 10.11 5.62 -9.42
C HIS A 245 8.86 5.48 -8.54
N ILE A 246 7.70 5.25 -9.14
CA ILE A 246 6.40 5.17 -8.47
C ILE A 246 5.79 3.78 -8.61
N THR A 247 6.15 3.03 -9.67
CA THR A 247 5.52 1.76 -10.00
C THR A 247 6.52 0.63 -9.99
N HIS A 248 6.26 -0.38 -9.17
CA HIS A 248 6.97 -1.67 -9.16
C HIS A 248 6.07 -2.75 -9.76
N ARG A 249 6.62 -3.62 -10.59
CA ARG A 249 5.87 -4.70 -11.22
C ARG A 249 6.72 -5.94 -11.45
N THR A 250 6.31 -7.05 -10.85
CA THR A 250 6.85 -8.39 -11.10
C THR A 250 5.87 -9.20 -11.94
N LEU A 251 6.39 -9.90 -12.95
CA LEU A 251 5.62 -10.84 -13.76
C LEU A 251 5.91 -12.28 -13.29
N ARG A 252 4.90 -13.15 -13.39
CA ARG A 252 5.05 -14.58 -13.03
C ARG A 252 6.21 -15.26 -13.73
N GLN A 253 6.43 -14.92 -14.99
CA GLN A 253 7.55 -15.49 -15.77
C GLN A 253 8.91 -15.19 -15.15
N HIS A 254 9.08 -14.06 -14.43
CA HIS A 254 10.35 -13.68 -13.80
C HIS A 254 10.63 -14.46 -12.51
N VAL A 255 9.60 -15.09 -11.94
CA VAL A 255 9.69 -15.79 -10.65
C VAL A 255 9.53 -17.32 -10.79
N GLN A 256 9.37 -17.83 -12.00
CA GLN A 256 9.21 -19.28 -12.26
C GLN A 256 10.41 -20.12 -11.82
N GLU A 257 11.58 -19.52 -11.72
CA GLU A 257 12.81 -20.22 -11.28
C GLU A 257 12.72 -20.68 -9.83
N TYR A 258 11.96 -19.97 -8.97
CA TYR A 258 11.86 -20.28 -7.53
C TYR A 258 10.42 -20.46 -7.03
N ILE A 259 9.39 -20.16 -7.85
CA ILE A 259 7.98 -20.39 -7.51
C ILE A 259 7.38 -21.38 -8.51
N ARG A 260 6.88 -22.51 -8.02
CA ARG A 260 6.08 -23.45 -8.82
C ARG A 260 4.61 -23.04 -8.74
N PHE A 261 4.05 -22.57 -9.86
CA PHE A 261 2.62 -22.33 -9.96
C PHE A 261 1.88 -23.60 -10.36
N PRO A 262 0.71 -23.90 -9.77
CA PRO A 262 -0.12 -25.00 -10.25
C PRO A 262 -0.52 -24.74 -11.71
N GLU A 263 -0.44 -25.77 -12.54
CA GLU A 263 -0.89 -25.70 -13.92
C GLU A 263 -2.41 -25.45 -13.96
N ARG A 264 -2.83 -24.48 -14.77
CA ARG A 264 -4.26 -24.27 -15.02
C ARG A 264 -4.71 -25.32 -16.03
N VAL A 265 -5.40 -26.34 -15.56
CA VAL A 265 -6.10 -27.28 -16.45
C VAL A 265 -7.41 -26.59 -16.87
N PRO A 266 -7.63 -26.31 -18.18
CA PRO A 266 -8.90 -25.79 -18.64
C PRO A 266 -9.97 -26.87 -18.37
N VAL A 267 -10.99 -26.52 -17.59
CA VAL A 267 -12.19 -27.36 -17.44
C VAL A 267 -13.03 -27.10 -18.69
N THR A 268 -13.01 -28.07 -19.61
CA THR A 268 -13.88 -28.08 -20.79
C THR A 268 -15.30 -28.49 -20.40
#